data_808f3ad10a986aaa1b95f5d88efb5fd3
#
_entry.id   808f3ad10a986aaa1b95f5d88efb5fd3
#
_cell.length_a   1.000
_cell.length_b   1.000
_cell.length_c   1.000
_cell.angle_alpha   90.00
_cell.angle_beta   90.00
_cell.angle_gamma   90.00
#
_symmetry.space_group_name_H-M   'P 1'
#
loop_
_entity.id
_entity.type
_entity.pdbx_description
1 polymer ?
#
loop_
_entity_poly.entity_id
_entity_poly.type
_entity_poly.pdbx_seq_one_letter_code
_entity_poly.pdbx_strand_id
1 'polypeptide(L)'
;MSFSEHTKSELCTVESSEEIQKKAEIIGFLKAKGSFRISSDLTSVTLELPSISVARRLLGLLKEVASVDHKTVVVKTKRLQKRSKVEIDLSVSILDFLDISIVDLDADDIFDWISSDPVCFGSFLRGFFLASGSMIDPVKGYHLELISYSQDLLKSVAKALDSRFGISSQITKLRYYYRLSVRKYQELIEVLHLMGAPLSAKKVEDIVQRRLIVSDVNRSMNFLSANADRIGVSTAKQIRAIQVIDEKIGLDSLEDELRLLAELRLQNEDLSLRELGEMMNPPMSKSMVYSRIRKLIETAESLEERGKN
;
A
#
# COMPACT_ATOMS: atom_id res chain seq x y z
N MET A 1 1.02 17.69 10.03
CA MET A 1 1.28 16.44 10.79
C MET A 1 1.42 15.32 9.78
N SER A 2 2.48 14.52 9.85
CA SER A 2 2.67 13.35 8.96
C SER A 2 1.70 12.22 9.33
N PHE A 3 1.46 11.26 8.42
CA PHE A 3 0.63 10.10 8.72
C PHE A 3 1.19 9.32 9.93
N SER A 4 2.50 9.12 10.00
CA SER A 4 3.16 8.49 11.14
C SER A 4 2.91 9.23 12.48
N GLU A 5 2.92 10.56 12.49
CA GLU A 5 2.60 11.35 13.68
C GLU A 5 1.12 11.23 14.08
N HIS A 6 0.23 11.16 13.09
CA HIS A 6 -1.19 10.93 13.32
C HIS A 6 -1.43 9.57 13.98
N THR A 7 -0.85 8.50 13.40
CA THR A 7 -0.94 7.14 13.97
C THR A 7 -0.37 7.10 15.39
N LYS A 8 0.79 7.72 15.64
CA LYS A 8 1.35 7.80 17.00
C LYS A 8 0.44 8.57 17.97
N SER A 9 -0.22 9.63 17.52
CA SER A 9 -1.19 10.37 18.33
C SER A 9 -2.38 9.52 18.70
N GLU A 10 -2.93 8.74 17.75
CA GLU A 10 -4.00 7.78 17.99
C GLU A 10 -3.57 6.72 19.02
N LEU A 11 -2.42 6.08 18.80
CA LEU A 11 -1.88 5.05 19.70
C LEU A 11 -1.62 5.55 21.13
N CYS A 12 -1.28 6.84 21.31
CA CYS A 12 -1.12 7.44 22.63
C CYS A 12 -2.43 7.53 23.42
N THR A 13 -3.59 7.43 22.79
CA THR A 13 -4.91 7.50 23.43
C THR A 13 -5.55 6.14 23.69
N VAL A 14 -4.91 5.05 23.28
CA VAL A 14 -5.45 3.70 23.48
C VAL A 14 -5.48 3.37 24.97
N GLU A 15 -6.64 2.98 25.47
CA GLU A 15 -6.80 2.49 26.84
C GLU A 15 -6.40 1.02 26.94
N SER A 16 -5.54 0.69 27.89
CA SER A 16 -5.17 -0.68 28.23
C SER A 16 -5.89 -1.02 29.54
N SER A 17 -6.80 -2.00 29.50
CA SER A 17 -7.65 -2.35 30.65
C SER A 17 -6.90 -3.16 31.70
N GLU A 18 -5.99 -4.03 31.27
CA GLU A 18 -5.28 -4.97 32.15
C GLU A 18 -3.85 -4.55 32.41
N GLU A 19 -3.35 -4.84 33.62
CA GLU A 19 -1.97 -4.51 34.02
C GLU A 19 -0.95 -5.21 33.11
N ILE A 20 -1.21 -6.46 32.73
CA ILE A 20 -0.31 -7.24 31.87
C ILE A 20 -0.11 -6.58 30.48
N GLN A 21 -1.16 -5.96 29.94
CA GLN A 21 -1.09 -5.23 28.67
C GLN A 21 -0.24 -3.96 28.81
N LYS A 22 -0.37 -3.26 29.95
CA LYS A 22 0.45 -2.09 30.28
C LYS A 22 1.92 -2.46 30.44
N LYS A 23 2.20 -3.55 31.14
CA LYS A 23 3.56 -4.12 31.27
C LYS A 23 4.14 -4.46 29.90
N ALA A 24 3.39 -5.14 29.02
CA ALA A 24 3.80 -5.46 27.66
C ALA A 24 4.13 -4.21 26.83
N GLU A 25 3.31 -3.15 26.92
CA GLU A 25 3.57 -1.89 26.22
C GLU A 25 4.84 -1.19 26.74
N ILE A 26 5.05 -1.14 28.04
CA ILE A 26 6.27 -0.60 28.67
C ILE A 26 7.51 -1.39 28.21
N ILE A 27 7.45 -2.71 28.22
CA ILE A 27 8.52 -3.58 27.71
C ILE A 27 8.81 -3.28 26.23
N GLY A 28 7.78 -3.04 25.42
CA GLY A 28 7.95 -2.59 24.03
C GLY A 28 8.75 -1.30 23.89
N PHE A 29 8.50 -0.30 24.75
CA PHE A 29 9.30 0.93 24.81
C PHE A 29 10.75 0.64 25.19
N LEU A 30 10.96 -0.17 26.25
CA LEU A 30 12.27 -0.49 26.77
C LEU A 30 13.12 -1.29 25.76
N LYS A 31 12.56 -2.32 25.15
CA LYS A 31 13.22 -3.14 24.11
C LYS A 31 13.56 -2.31 22.85
N ALA A 32 12.74 -1.32 22.52
CA ALA A 32 12.97 -0.50 21.33
C ALA A 32 14.06 0.56 21.51
N LYS A 33 14.13 1.20 22.69
CA LYS A 33 14.95 2.39 22.94
C LYS A 33 15.60 2.47 24.31
N GLY A 34 15.40 1.48 25.18
CA GLY A 34 16.05 1.43 26.47
C GLY A 34 17.56 1.24 26.33
N SER A 35 18.31 1.95 27.13
CA SER A 35 19.76 1.78 27.28
C SER A 35 20.11 1.91 28.76
N PHE A 36 21.04 1.06 29.22
CA PHE A 36 21.52 1.12 30.58
C PHE A 36 22.57 2.22 30.72
N ARG A 37 22.39 3.06 31.76
CA ARG A 37 23.42 3.99 32.20
C ARG A 37 23.90 3.53 33.58
N ILE A 38 25.13 3.09 33.64
CA ILE A 38 25.76 2.61 34.87
C ILE A 38 26.76 3.66 35.33
N SER A 39 26.55 4.17 36.53
CA SER A 39 27.50 5.04 37.22
C SER A 39 27.85 4.44 38.59
N SER A 40 28.87 5.00 39.29
CA SER A 40 29.32 4.49 40.59
C SER A 40 28.21 4.36 41.65
N ASP A 41 27.21 5.22 41.56
CA ASP A 41 26.16 5.35 42.60
C ASP A 41 24.75 5.05 42.11
N LEU A 42 24.53 4.90 40.81
CA LEU A 42 23.21 4.73 40.25
C LEU A 42 23.22 3.92 38.94
N THR A 43 22.36 2.92 38.87
CA THR A 43 22.02 2.26 37.61
C THR A 43 20.63 2.73 37.18
N SER A 44 20.53 3.24 35.97
CA SER A 44 19.25 3.74 35.40
C SER A 44 19.05 3.21 33.98
N VAL A 45 17.77 3.19 33.55
CA VAL A 45 17.38 2.91 32.17
C VAL A 45 16.99 4.22 31.51
N THR A 46 17.74 4.61 30.47
CA THR A 46 17.52 5.85 29.73
C THR A 46 16.79 5.55 28.42
N LEU A 47 15.75 6.33 28.10
CA LEU A 47 15.01 6.27 26.84
C LEU A 47 15.00 7.63 26.14
N GLU A 48 15.36 7.63 24.86
CA GLU A 48 15.18 8.82 24.00
C GLU A 48 13.93 8.65 23.12
N LEU A 49 12.88 9.41 23.41
CA LEU A 49 11.59 9.33 22.76
C LEU A 49 11.35 10.45 21.73
N PRO A 50 10.59 10.20 20.64
CA PRO A 50 10.50 11.11 19.49
C PRO A 50 9.62 12.35 19.75
N SER A 51 8.79 12.36 20.79
CA SER A 51 7.88 13.47 21.09
C SER A 51 7.40 13.50 22.53
N ILE A 52 6.87 14.65 22.95
CA ILE A 52 6.29 14.83 24.28
C ILE A 52 5.04 13.97 24.49
N SER A 53 4.21 13.77 23.46
CA SER A 53 3.01 12.94 23.56
C SER A 53 3.37 11.49 23.84
N VAL A 54 4.38 10.96 23.16
CA VAL A 54 4.89 9.60 23.37
C VAL A 54 5.50 9.47 24.78
N ALA A 55 6.24 10.47 25.23
CA ALA A 55 6.78 10.48 26.60
C ALA A 55 5.67 10.49 27.66
N ARG A 56 4.61 11.31 27.46
CA ARG A 56 3.45 11.33 28.37
C ARG A 56 2.72 9.99 28.41
N ARG A 57 2.63 9.28 27.26
CA ARG A 57 2.04 7.93 27.22
C ARG A 57 2.81 6.97 28.12
N LEU A 58 4.14 6.91 27.96
CA LEU A 58 4.98 6.05 28.80
C LEU A 58 4.86 6.41 30.29
N LEU A 59 4.96 7.71 30.63
CA LEU A 59 4.85 8.14 32.03
C LEU A 59 3.46 7.88 32.62
N GLY A 60 2.40 7.94 31.81
CA GLY A 60 1.04 7.54 32.21
C GLY A 60 0.97 6.07 32.58
N LEU A 61 1.47 5.20 31.72
CA LEU A 61 1.54 3.74 31.97
C LEU A 61 2.35 3.42 33.23
N LEU A 62 3.50 4.07 33.40
CA LEU A 62 4.35 3.89 34.59
C LEU A 62 3.61 4.24 35.89
N LYS A 63 2.85 5.34 35.92
CA LYS A 63 2.06 5.73 37.09
C LYS A 63 0.98 4.72 37.46
N GLU A 64 0.45 4.01 36.46
CA GLU A 64 -0.61 3.01 36.68
C GLU A 64 -0.08 1.65 37.11
N VAL A 65 1.14 1.30 36.69
CA VAL A 65 1.77 -0.02 36.96
C VAL A 65 2.71 0.05 38.16
N ALA A 66 3.42 1.16 38.32
CA ALA A 66 4.50 1.26 39.28
C ALA A 66 4.73 2.71 39.76
N SER A 67 5.11 2.87 41.03
CA SER A 67 5.59 4.13 41.56
C SER A 67 7.13 4.18 41.38
N VAL A 68 7.57 4.58 40.20
CA VAL A 68 9.01 4.57 39.85
C VAL A 68 9.55 5.99 39.79
N ASP A 69 10.67 6.24 40.46
CA ASP A 69 11.40 7.47 40.35
C ASP A 69 11.92 7.68 38.92
N HIS A 70 11.67 8.85 38.34
CA HIS A 70 12.10 9.20 37.01
C HIS A 70 12.53 10.65 36.90
N LYS A 71 13.50 10.87 36.02
CA LYS A 71 13.93 12.21 35.61
C LYS A 71 13.64 12.41 34.15
N THR A 72 12.94 13.49 33.80
CA THR A 72 12.59 13.81 32.42
C THR A 72 13.26 15.09 31.97
N VAL A 73 13.97 15.04 30.84
CA VAL A 73 14.62 16.17 30.20
C VAL A 73 14.09 16.34 28.78
N VAL A 74 13.57 17.52 28.46
CA VAL A 74 13.15 17.84 27.10
C VAL A 74 14.30 18.45 26.32
N VAL A 75 14.85 17.70 25.38
CA VAL A 75 15.95 18.16 24.52
C VAL A 75 15.40 18.81 23.27
N LYS A 76 15.52 20.14 23.15
CA LYS A 76 15.19 20.88 21.94
C LYS A 76 16.38 20.82 20.97
N THR A 77 16.27 20.08 19.88
CA THR A 77 17.29 20.06 18.83
C THR A 77 17.34 21.38 18.08
N LYS A 78 18.49 22.05 18.08
CA LYS A 78 18.73 23.33 17.39
C LYS A 78 18.81 23.23 15.84
N ARG A 79 18.84 22.03 15.27
CA ARG A 79 18.97 21.81 13.81
C ARG A 79 17.59 21.65 13.15
N LEU A 80 17.28 22.56 12.24
CA LEU A 80 16.30 22.61 11.11
C LEU A 80 14.95 21.84 11.19
N GLN A 81 14.72 20.96 12.14
CA GLN A 81 13.42 20.34 12.39
C GLN A 81 12.98 20.65 13.81
N LYS A 82 11.86 21.34 13.94
CA LYS A 82 11.19 21.72 15.20
C LYS A 82 10.71 20.52 16.07
N ARG A 83 11.42 19.42 16.09
CA ARG A 83 11.03 18.21 16.84
C ARG A 83 11.80 18.19 18.16
N SER A 84 11.07 18.34 19.26
CA SER A 84 11.62 18.14 20.59
C SER A 84 11.72 16.63 20.84
N LYS A 85 12.91 16.12 21.14
CA LYS A 85 13.13 14.80 21.71
C LYS A 85 12.98 14.90 23.22
N VAL A 86 12.55 13.82 23.85
CA VAL A 86 12.41 13.71 25.30
C VAL A 86 13.28 12.57 25.77
N GLU A 87 14.22 12.88 26.66
CA GLU A 87 15.01 11.89 27.36
C GLU A 87 14.37 11.62 28.73
N ILE A 88 14.17 10.35 29.06
CA ILE A 88 13.62 9.88 30.33
C ILE A 88 14.61 8.93 30.94
N ASP A 89 15.07 9.25 32.16
CA ASP A 89 15.85 8.36 33.00
C ASP A 89 14.93 7.72 34.04
N LEU A 90 14.83 6.40 34.03
CA LEU A 90 14.05 5.58 34.96
C LEU A 90 14.98 4.88 35.94
N SER A 91 14.57 4.78 37.21
CA SER A 91 15.25 3.87 38.15
C SER A 91 15.20 2.44 37.65
N VAL A 92 16.26 1.69 37.88
CA VAL A 92 16.33 0.26 37.55
C VAL A 92 15.26 -0.56 38.23
N SER A 93 14.69 -0.06 39.34
CA SER A 93 13.56 -0.68 40.04
C SER A 93 12.32 -0.89 39.18
N ILE A 94 12.23 -0.24 38.01
CA ILE A 94 11.16 -0.52 37.03
C ILE A 94 11.16 -2.01 36.61
N LEU A 95 12.29 -2.64 36.55
CA LEU A 95 12.43 -4.03 36.15
C LEU A 95 11.73 -4.98 37.16
N ASP A 96 11.82 -4.67 38.45
CA ASP A 96 11.14 -5.44 39.50
C ASP A 96 9.60 -5.38 39.34
N PHE A 97 9.05 -4.19 38.98
CA PHE A 97 7.63 -4.04 38.71
C PHE A 97 7.16 -4.74 37.42
N LEU A 98 8.08 -4.91 36.46
CA LEU A 98 7.79 -5.61 35.22
C LEU A 98 8.00 -7.12 35.34
N ASP A 99 8.49 -7.60 36.49
CA ASP A 99 8.86 -9.00 36.74
C ASP A 99 9.94 -9.51 35.74
N ILE A 100 10.92 -8.63 35.39
CA ILE A 100 12.00 -8.95 34.46
C ILE A 100 13.36 -8.56 35.07
N SER A 101 14.41 -9.27 34.67
CA SER A 101 15.77 -8.93 35.05
C SER A 101 16.46 -8.01 34.00
N ILE A 102 17.63 -7.48 34.38
CA ILE A 102 18.49 -6.74 33.43
C ILE A 102 18.88 -7.64 32.25
N VAL A 103 19.16 -8.93 32.51
CA VAL A 103 19.51 -9.90 31.48
C VAL A 103 18.36 -10.13 30.51
N ASP A 104 17.12 -10.23 31.03
CA ASP A 104 15.92 -10.39 30.20
C ASP A 104 15.66 -9.17 29.33
N LEU A 105 15.91 -7.96 29.84
CA LEU A 105 15.76 -6.73 29.04
C LEU A 105 16.82 -6.64 27.94
N ASP A 106 18.05 -7.05 28.24
CA ASP A 106 19.16 -7.07 27.28
C ASP A 106 19.06 -8.26 26.30
N ALA A 107 18.35 -9.32 26.68
CA ALA A 107 18.12 -10.47 25.80
C ALA A 107 17.44 -10.05 24.49
N ASP A 108 17.94 -10.60 23.41
CA ASP A 108 17.49 -10.29 22.04
C ASP A 108 16.20 -11.04 21.66
N ASP A 109 15.32 -11.31 22.62
CA ASP A 109 14.09 -12.07 22.41
C ASP A 109 12.85 -11.39 23.01
N ILE A 110 11.66 -11.84 22.58
CA ILE A 110 10.37 -11.44 23.14
C ILE A 110 9.95 -12.52 24.13
N PHE A 111 9.46 -12.09 25.29
CA PHE A 111 8.94 -13.01 26.28
C PHE A 111 7.79 -13.87 25.71
N ASP A 112 7.78 -15.15 26.04
CA ASP A 112 6.76 -16.10 25.56
C ASP A 112 5.34 -15.66 25.92
N TRP A 113 5.14 -15.10 27.10
CA TRP A 113 3.82 -14.61 27.53
C TRP A 113 3.33 -13.41 26.69
N ILE A 114 4.25 -12.55 26.19
CA ILE A 114 3.91 -11.46 25.28
C ILE A 114 3.58 -12.02 23.89
N SER A 115 4.43 -12.89 23.36
CA SER A 115 4.26 -13.42 22.01
C SER A 115 3.10 -14.41 21.91
N SER A 116 2.66 -15.04 23.00
CA SER A 116 1.56 -16.02 23.02
C SER A 116 0.17 -15.40 23.05
N ASP A 117 0.02 -14.23 23.63
CA ASP A 117 -1.25 -13.51 23.71
C ASP A 117 -1.32 -12.38 22.66
N PRO A 118 -2.32 -12.38 21.75
CA PRO A 118 -2.44 -11.34 20.71
C PRO A 118 -2.56 -9.92 21.27
N VAL A 119 -3.22 -9.74 22.41
CA VAL A 119 -3.45 -8.41 23.00
C VAL A 119 -2.18 -7.89 23.66
N CYS A 120 -1.45 -8.76 24.36
CA CYS A 120 -0.13 -8.43 24.94
C CYS A 120 0.88 -8.14 23.82
N PHE A 121 0.90 -8.95 22.76
CA PHE A 121 1.78 -8.70 21.62
C PHE A 121 1.44 -7.41 20.89
N GLY A 122 0.16 -7.10 20.69
CA GLY A 122 -0.29 -5.82 20.14
C GLY A 122 0.12 -4.63 20.99
N SER A 123 0.04 -4.76 22.34
CA SER A 123 0.49 -3.75 23.27
C SER A 123 2.01 -3.56 23.22
N PHE A 124 2.77 -4.64 23.18
CA PHE A 124 4.22 -4.61 22.97
C PHE A 124 4.60 -3.91 21.67
N LEU A 125 3.98 -4.28 20.54
CA LEU A 125 4.21 -3.64 19.25
C LEU A 125 3.85 -2.15 19.27
N ARG A 126 2.79 -1.76 19.98
CA ARG A 126 2.40 -0.36 20.18
C ARG A 126 3.52 0.42 20.85
N GLY A 127 4.02 -0.06 21.99
CA GLY A 127 5.15 0.56 22.70
C GLY A 127 6.40 0.65 21.83
N PHE A 128 6.72 -0.43 21.15
CA PHE A 128 7.86 -0.48 20.23
C PHE A 128 7.73 0.53 19.08
N PHE A 129 6.54 0.58 18.42
CA PHE A 129 6.27 1.53 17.34
C PHE A 129 6.27 2.99 17.82
N LEU A 130 5.70 3.27 18.98
CA LEU A 130 5.72 4.61 19.57
C LEU A 130 7.16 5.09 19.80
N ALA A 131 8.05 4.23 20.30
CA ALA A 131 9.44 4.56 20.60
C ALA A 131 10.30 4.69 19.33
N SER A 132 10.25 3.73 18.42
CA SER A 132 11.20 3.64 17.30
C SER A 132 10.56 3.39 15.92
N GLY A 133 9.24 3.21 15.85
CA GLY A 133 8.54 2.96 14.60
C GLY A 133 8.27 4.21 13.78
N SER A 134 8.06 4.00 12.49
CA SER A 134 7.60 5.03 11.54
C SER A 134 6.73 4.43 10.44
N MET A 135 5.93 5.28 9.80
CA MET A 135 5.12 4.92 8.63
C MET A 135 5.23 5.99 7.56
N ILE A 136 5.24 5.56 6.31
CA ILE A 136 5.08 6.44 5.15
C ILE A 136 3.59 6.79 4.98
N ASP A 137 3.33 7.92 4.33
CA ASP A 137 1.97 8.30 3.94
C ASP A 137 1.39 7.25 2.96
N PRO A 138 0.22 6.65 3.26
CA PRO A 138 -0.40 5.62 2.41
C PRO A 138 -0.70 6.09 0.98
N VAL A 139 -0.83 7.41 0.76
CA VAL A 139 -0.92 8.00 -0.58
C VAL A 139 0.37 7.81 -1.38
N LYS A 140 1.52 7.69 -0.73
CA LYS A 140 2.82 7.49 -1.38
C LYS A 140 3.22 6.02 -1.48
N GLY A 141 2.68 5.17 -0.60
CA GLY A 141 2.98 3.74 -0.56
C GLY A 141 2.61 3.12 0.78
N TYR A 142 2.76 1.80 0.88
CA TYR A 142 2.45 1.05 2.10
C TYR A 142 3.74 0.59 2.73
N HIS A 143 4.13 1.23 3.83
CA HIS A 143 5.39 0.92 4.47
C HIS A 143 5.36 1.31 5.95
N LEU A 144 5.45 0.31 6.83
CA LEU A 144 5.65 0.46 8.25
C LEU A 144 7.05 -0.06 8.59
N GLU A 145 7.76 0.64 9.44
CA GLU A 145 9.09 0.30 9.89
C GLU A 145 9.17 0.25 11.42
N LEU A 146 9.88 -0.76 11.94
CA LEU A 146 10.37 -0.83 13.31
C LEU A 146 11.90 -0.86 13.27
N ILE A 147 12.54 -0.06 14.13
CA ILE A 147 14.00 0.08 14.14
C ILE A 147 14.54 -0.40 15.48
N SER A 148 15.60 -1.23 15.45
CA SER A 148 16.33 -1.68 16.62
C SER A 148 17.82 -1.78 16.32
N TYR A 149 18.66 -1.73 17.36
CA TYR A 149 20.08 -2.08 17.30
C TYR A 149 20.30 -3.59 17.29
N SER A 150 19.35 -4.37 17.84
CA SER A 150 19.39 -5.84 17.82
C SER A 150 18.67 -6.39 16.58
N GLN A 151 19.39 -7.23 15.82
CA GLN A 151 18.82 -8.00 14.72
C GLN A 151 17.96 -9.14 15.23
N ASP A 152 18.38 -9.79 16.29
CA ASP A 152 17.73 -11.00 16.79
C ASP A 152 16.38 -10.66 17.45
N LEU A 153 16.29 -9.53 18.15
CA LEU A 153 15.01 -8.98 18.61
C LEU A 153 14.04 -8.75 17.44
N LEU A 154 14.50 -8.16 16.33
CA LEU A 154 13.63 -7.97 15.16
C LEU A 154 13.26 -9.30 14.49
N LYS A 155 14.15 -10.32 14.52
CA LYS A 155 13.80 -11.68 14.07
C LYS A 155 12.73 -12.31 14.93
N SER A 156 12.79 -12.14 16.25
CA SER A 156 11.75 -12.62 17.18
C SER A 156 10.42 -11.94 16.92
N VAL A 157 10.41 -10.61 16.68
CA VAL A 157 9.21 -9.87 16.28
C VAL A 157 8.67 -10.39 14.93
N ALA A 158 9.55 -10.56 13.93
CA ALA A 158 9.17 -11.06 12.62
C ALA A 158 8.57 -12.47 12.68
N LYS A 159 9.19 -13.36 13.48
CA LYS A 159 8.70 -14.73 13.69
C LYS A 159 7.31 -14.74 14.34
N ALA A 160 7.07 -13.90 15.36
CA ALA A 160 5.78 -13.80 16.00
C ALA A 160 4.70 -13.25 15.05
N LEU A 161 5.02 -12.23 14.24
CA LEU A 161 4.14 -11.68 13.21
C LEU A 161 3.76 -12.73 12.17
N ASP A 162 4.72 -13.47 11.65
CA ASP A 162 4.50 -14.49 10.62
C ASP A 162 3.73 -15.69 11.17
N SER A 163 4.22 -16.30 12.26
CA SER A 163 3.69 -17.57 12.76
C SER A 163 2.27 -17.48 13.34
N ARG A 164 1.85 -16.31 13.83
CA ARG A 164 0.56 -16.13 14.50
C ARG A 164 -0.45 -15.34 13.70
N PHE A 165 0.02 -14.41 12.88
CA PHE A 165 -0.85 -13.48 12.15
C PHE A 165 -0.67 -13.60 10.63
N GLY A 166 0.27 -14.43 10.13
CA GLY A 166 0.56 -14.55 8.70
C GLY A 166 1.12 -13.25 8.09
N ILE A 167 1.64 -12.35 8.93
CA ILE A 167 2.17 -11.05 8.51
C ILE A 167 3.63 -11.21 8.13
N SER A 168 3.92 -11.12 6.83
CA SER A 168 5.29 -11.19 6.33
C SER A 168 6.03 -9.86 6.52
N SER A 169 7.26 -9.94 6.96
CA SER A 169 8.10 -8.77 7.18
C SER A 169 9.52 -9.01 6.67
N GLN A 170 10.22 -7.93 6.34
CA GLN A 170 11.59 -7.98 5.85
C GLN A 170 12.52 -7.24 6.79
N ILE A 171 13.63 -7.89 7.17
CA ILE A 171 14.69 -7.26 7.97
C ILE A 171 15.80 -6.81 7.04
N THR A 172 16.19 -5.54 7.18
CA THR A 172 17.28 -4.92 6.41
C THR A 172 18.31 -4.34 7.39
N LYS A 173 19.60 -4.64 7.16
CA LYS A 173 20.71 -4.03 7.90
C LYS A 173 20.97 -2.63 7.35
N LEU A 174 21.02 -1.64 8.22
CA LEU A 174 21.46 -0.29 7.95
C LEU A 174 22.83 -0.04 8.62
N ARG A 175 23.43 1.13 8.41
CA ARG A 175 24.82 1.37 8.88
C ARG A 175 25.04 1.06 10.37
N TYR A 176 24.09 1.42 11.24
CA TYR A 176 24.23 1.31 12.69
C TYR A 176 23.05 0.60 13.38
N TYR A 177 22.04 0.17 12.64
CA TYR A 177 20.85 -0.45 13.19
C TYR A 177 20.18 -1.37 12.15
N TYR A 178 19.20 -2.12 12.59
CA TYR A 178 18.38 -2.98 11.75
C TYR A 178 16.96 -2.40 11.66
N ARG A 179 16.31 -2.72 10.57
CA ARG A 179 14.96 -2.28 10.28
C ARG A 179 14.11 -3.47 9.87
N LEU A 180 13.03 -3.70 10.58
CA LEU A 180 11.94 -4.59 10.16
C LEU A 180 10.93 -3.75 9.39
N SER A 181 10.46 -4.22 8.24
CA SER A 181 9.49 -3.51 7.40
C SER A 181 8.34 -4.41 6.96
N VAL A 182 7.10 -3.88 7.05
CA VAL A 182 5.87 -4.45 6.51
C VAL A 182 5.44 -3.59 5.33
N ARG A 183 5.19 -4.19 4.15
CA ARG A 183 4.99 -3.46 2.88
C ARG A 183 3.68 -3.75 2.17
N LYS A 184 3.02 -4.86 2.47
CA LYS A 184 1.71 -5.16 1.89
C LYS A 184 0.62 -4.43 2.67
N TYR A 185 -0.33 -3.84 1.96
CA TYR A 185 -1.36 -3.03 2.59
C TYR A 185 -2.26 -3.85 3.53
N GLN A 186 -2.57 -5.11 3.19
CA GLN A 186 -3.35 -6.01 4.04
C GLN A 186 -2.65 -6.21 5.38
N GLU A 187 -1.37 -6.62 5.33
CA GLU A 187 -0.55 -6.84 6.52
C GLU A 187 -0.36 -5.56 7.35
N LEU A 188 -0.26 -4.41 6.68
CA LEU A 188 -0.17 -3.11 7.33
C LEU A 188 -1.44 -2.78 8.13
N ILE A 189 -2.62 -3.04 7.55
CA ILE A 189 -3.92 -2.85 8.20
C ILE A 189 -4.01 -3.74 9.44
N GLU A 190 -3.62 -5.02 9.32
CA GLU A 190 -3.62 -5.97 10.43
C GLU A 190 -2.69 -5.53 11.57
N VAL A 191 -1.46 -5.09 11.27
CA VAL A 191 -0.53 -4.55 12.28
C VAL A 191 -1.13 -3.33 12.99
N LEU A 192 -1.81 -2.43 12.24
CA LEU A 192 -2.46 -1.26 12.83
C LEU A 192 -3.60 -1.66 13.77
N HIS A 193 -4.44 -2.61 13.38
CA HIS A 193 -5.48 -3.14 14.27
C HIS A 193 -4.89 -3.82 15.49
N LEU A 194 -3.85 -4.63 15.32
CA LEU A 194 -3.17 -5.32 16.40
C LEU A 194 -2.59 -4.33 17.43
N MET A 195 -2.02 -3.22 16.99
CA MET A 195 -1.53 -2.16 17.86
C MET A 195 -2.64 -1.31 18.50
N GLY A 196 -3.88 -1.36 17.98
CA GLY A 196 -5.01 -0.56 18.46
C GLY A 196 -5.12 0.81 17.76
N ALA A 197 -4.82 0.88 16.46
CA ALA A 197 -4.96 2.08 15.62
C ALA A 197 -6.04 1.91 14.52
N PRO A 198 -7.32 1.71 14.86
CA PRO A 198 -8.38 1.46 13.88
C PRO A 198 -8.65 2.63 12.94
N LEU A 199 -8.47 3.88 13.39
CA LEU A 199 -8.67 5.06 12.54
C LEU A 199 -7.58 5.16 11.46
N SER A 200 -6.34 4.86 11.82
CA SER A 200 -5.23 4.78 10.89
C SER A 200 -5.39 3.62 9.91
N ALA A 201 -5.85 2.45 10.38
CA ALA A 201 -6.16 1.30 9.56
C ALA A 201 -7.25 1.64 8.52
N LYS A 202 -8.37 2.20 8.95
CA LYS A 202 -9.47 2.63 8.08
C LYS A 202 -9.00 3.62 7.01
N LYS A 203 -8.13 4.55 7.37
CA LYS A 203 -7.59 5.52 6.39
C LYS A 203 -6.74 4.84 5.32
N VAL A 204 -5.99 3.78 5.66
CA VAL A 204 -5.28 2.95 4.68
C VAL A 204 -6.27 2.23 3.77
N GLU A 205 -7.31 1.61 4.33
CA GLU A 205 -8.38 0.92 3.59
C GLU A 205 -9.07 1.85 2.58
N ASP A 206 -9.47 3.04 3.00
CA ASP A 206 -10.13 4.03 2.15
C ASP A 206 -9.23 4.43 0.95
N ILE A 207 -7.93 4.57 1.18
CA ILE A 207 -6.97 4.89 0.12
C ILE A 207 -6.81 3.71 -0.85
N VAL A 208 -6.76 2.49 -0.34
CA VAL A 208 -6.70 1.27 -1.16
C VAL A 208 -7.94 1.14 -2.04
N GLN A 209 -9.13 1.28 -1.47
CA GLN A 209 -10.39 1.19 -2.21
C GLN A 209 -10.46 2.23 -3.33
N ARG A 210 -10.10 3.49 -3.06
CA ARG A 210 -10.05 4.54 -4.09
C ARG A 210 -9.11 4.19 -5.23
N ARG A 211 -7.93 3.62 -4.93
CA ARG A 211 -6.97 3.19 -5.96
C ARG A 211 -7.49 2.05 -6.82
N LEU A 212 -8.19 1.08 -6.22
CA LEU A 212 -8.81 -0.02 -6.96
C LEU A 212 -9.87 0.49 -7.94
N ILE A 213 -10.77 1.37 -7.48
CA ILE A 213 -11.80 1.97 -8.33
C ILE A 213 -11.16 2.74 -9.50
N VAL A 214 -10.18 3.60 -9.24
CA VAL A 214 -9.49 4.36 -10.30
C VAL A 214 -8.77 3.43 -11.28
N SER A 215 -8.15 2.36 -10.79
CA SER A 215 -7.49 1.36 -11.65
C SER A 215 -8.49 0.66 -12.58
N ASP A 216 -9.68 0.31 -12.08
CA ASP A 216 -10.72 -0.36 -12.88
C ASP A 216 -11.32 0.58 -13.92
N VAL A 217 -11.56 1.84 -13.55
CA VAL A 217 -12.00 2.87 -14.49
C VAL A 217 -10.96 3.09 -15.60
N ASN A 218 -9.69 3.22 -15.24
CA ASN A 218 -8.62 3.40 -16.23
C ASN A 218 -8.48 2.18 -17.16
N ARG A 219 -8.61 0.96 -16.63
CA ARG A 219 -8.63 -0.26 -17.48
C ARG A 219 -9.80 -0.26 -18.45
N SER A 220 -10.99 0.11 -18.00
CA SER A 220 -12.17 0.22 -18.84
C SER A 220 -12.03 1.29 -19.93
N MET A 221 -11.52 2.46 -19.56
CA MET A 221 -11.23 3.54 -20.51
C MET A 221 -10.19 3.16 -21.56
N ASN A 222 -9.10 2.52 -21.14
CA ASN A 222 -8.07 2.04 -22.07
C ASN A 222 -8.61 0.98 -23.02
N PHE A 223 -9.47 0.07 -22.53
CA PHE A 223 -10.13 -0.93 -23.37
C PHE A 223 -11.06 -0.29 -24.40
N LEU A 224 -11.88 0.69 -23.99
CA LEU A 224 -12.78 1.42 -24.89
C LEU A 224 -12.00 2.22 -25.93
N SER A 225 -10.94 2.94 -25.53
CA SER A 225 -10.08 3.68 -26.43
C SER A 225 -9.42 2.76 -27.48
N ALA A 226 -8.80 1.67 -27.03
CA ALA A 226 -8.18 0.71 -27.93
C ALA A 226 -9.17 0.06 -28.91
N ASN A 227 -10.42 -0.15 -28.51
CA ASN A 227 -11.47 -0.63 -29.39
C ASN A 227 -11.88 0.43 -30.41
N ALA A 228 -12.06 1.68 -29.98
CA ALA A 228 -12.41 2.78 -30.89
C ALA A 228 -11.30 3.00 -31.94
N ASP A 229 -10.03 2.99 -31.54
CA ASP A 229 -8.89 3.09 -32.43
C ASP A 229 -8.87 1.97 -33.49
N ARG A 230 -9.09 0.71 -33.06
CA ARG A 230 -9.15 -0.44 -33.99
C ARG A 230 -10.31 -0.33 -34.97
N ILE A 231 -11.48 0.14 -34.51
CA ILE A 231 -12.63 0.37 -35.39
C ILE A 231 -12.30 1.47 -36.37
N GLY A 232 -11.74 2.60 -35.94
CA GLY A 232 -11.37 3.74 -36.78
C GLY A 232 -10.36 3.34 -37.88
N VAL A 233 -9.27 2.66 -37.50
CA VAL A 233 -8.28 2.16 -38.48
C VAL A 233 -8.88 1.17 -39.47
N SER A 234 -9.74 0.27 -39.00
CA SER A 234 -10.43 -0.71 -39.87
C SER A 234 -11.38 -0.03 -40.83
N THR A 235 -12.17 0.93 -40.34
CA THR A 235 -13.12 1.72 -41.17
C THR A 235 -12.36 2.55 -42.23
N ALA A 236 -11.31 3.24 -41.86
CA ALA A 236 -10.48 3.99 -42.79
C ALA A 236 -9.91 3.11 -43.92
N LYS A 237 -9.45 1.87 -43.59
CA LYS A 237 -9.01 0.91 -44.62
C LYS A 237 -10.16 0.51 -45.54
N GLN A 238 -11.36 0.30 -45.03
CA GLN A 238 -12.53 -0.07 -45.81
C GLN A 238 -12.93 1.07 -46.79
N ILE A 239 -13.03 2.31 -46.27
CA ILE A 239 -13.39 3.49 -47.08
C ILE A 239 -12.37 3.70 -48.18
N ARG A 240 -11.06 3.65 -47.85
CA ARG A 240 -10.01 3.77 -48.87
C ARG A 240 -10.11 2.73 -49.97
N ALA A 241 -10.37 1.45 -49.60
CA ALA A 241 -10.54 0.39 -50.60
C ALA A 241 -11.73 0.65 -51.51
N ILE A 242 -12.86 1.10 -50.96
CA ILE A 242 -14.05 1.45 -51.76
C ILE A 242 -13.77 2.63 -52.69
N GLN A 243 -13.06 3.69 -52.22
CA GLN A 243 -12.68 4.80 -53.05
C GLN A 243 -11.76 4.38 -54.22
N VAL A 244 -10.80 3.48 -53.98
CA VAL A 244 -9.91 2.95 -55.06
C VAL A 244 -10.74 2.20 -56.11
N ILE A 245 -11.75 1.42 -55.68
CA ILE A 245 -12.63 0.71 -56.63
C ILE A 245 -13.45 1.73 -57.44
N ASP A 246 -14.02 2.70 -56.77
CA ASP A 246 -14.83 3.74 -57.42
C ASP A 246 -14.02 4.53 -58.48
N GLU A 247 -12.82 4.96 -58.11
CA GLU A 247 -11.90 5.70 -59.02
C GLU A 247 -11.41 4.87 -60.22
N LYS A 248 -11.20 3.55 -60.03
CA LYS A 248 -10.59 2.71 -61.08
C LYS A 248 -11.59 2.07 -62.01
N ILE A 249 -12.71 1.59 -61.52
CA ILE A 249 -13.68 0.78 -62.31
C ILE A 249 -15.14 1.23 -62.09
N GLY A 250 -15.41 2.17 -61.17
CA GLY A 250 -16.75 2.56 -60.75
C GLY A 250 -17.42 1.54 -59.83
N LEU A 251 -18.24 1.97 -58.88
CA LEU A 251 -19.01 1.08 -58.00
C LEU A 251 -20.07 0.28 -58.75
N ASP A 252 -20.57 0.77 -59.90
CA ASP A 252 -21.53 0.11 -60.74
C ASP A 252 -21.01 -1.20 -61.40
N SER A 253 -19.68 -1.41 -61.37
CA SER A 253 -19.07 -2.62 -61.83
C SER A 253 -19.08 -3.79 -60.85
N LEU A 254 -19.50 -3.51 -59.59
CA LEU A 254 -19.64 -4.49 -58.55
C LEU A 254 -20.97 -5.23 -58.64
N GLU A 255 -21.04 -6.44 -58.04
CA GLU A 255 -22.30 -7.13 -57.77
C GLU A 255 -23.22 -6.24 -56.91
N ASP A 256 -24.52 -6.24 -57.15
CA ASP A 256 -25.50 -5.38 -56.51
C ASP A 256 -25.37 -5.37 -54.96
N GLU A 257 -25.11 -6.52 -54.36
CA GLU A 257 -24.94 -6.66 -52.90
C GLU A 257 -23.69 -5.94 -52.40
N LEU A 258 -22.57 -6.04 -53.11
CA LEU A 258 -21.28 -5.40 -52.77
C LEU A 258 -21.35 -3.89 -53.00
N ARG A 259 -22.03 -3.46 -54.07
CA ARG A 259 -22.26 -2.06 -54.39
C ARG A 259 -23.05 -1.39 -53.26
N LEU A 260 -24.21 -1.94 -52.90
CA LEU A 260 -25.02 -1.41 -51.81
C LEU A 260 -24.28 -1.32 -50.49
N LEU A 261 -23.47 -2.35 -50.15
CA LEU A 261 -22.65 -2.34 -48.92
C LEU A 261 -21.58 -1.24 -48.99
N ALA A 262 -20.93 -1.05 -50.15
CA ALA A 262 -19.93 -0.03 -50.36
C ALA A 262 -20.53 1.40 -50.20
N GLU A 263 -21.67 1.64 -50.82
CA GLU A 263 -22.42 2.92 -50.71
C GLU A 263 -22.84 3.19 -49.25
N LEU A 264 -23.40 2.18 -48.56
CA LEU A 264 -23.77 2.32 -47.15
C LEU A 264 -22.56 2.62 -46.25
N ARG A 265 -21.42 2.01 -46.50
CA ARG A 265 -20.19 2.27 -45.72
C ARG A 265 -19.67 3.69 -45.95
N LEU A 266 -19.71 4.19 -47.16
CA LEU A 266 -19.28 5.57 -47.47
C LEU A 266 -20.23 6.62 -46.83
N GLN A 267 -21.50 6.31 -46.75
CA GLN A 267 -22.51 7.20 -46.14
C GLN A 267 -22.52 7.15 -44.61
N ASN A 268 -22.00 6.06 -44.02
CA ASN A 268 -22.09 5.78 -42.57
C ASN A 268 -20.73 5.29 -42.04
N GLU A 269 -19.80 6.20 -41.92
CA GLU A 269 -18.41 5.91 -41.50
C GLU A 269 -18.34 5.41 -40.05
N ASP A 270 -19.23 5.89 -39.17
CA ASP A 270 -19.21 5.58 -37.73
C ASP A 270 -19.91 4.26 -37.36
N LEU A 271 -20.68 3.68 -38.26
CA LEU A 271 -21.41 2.46 -37.96
C LEU A 271 -20.52 1.21 -37.89
N SER A 272 -20.81 0.34 -36.93
CA SER A 272 -20.19 -0.97 -36.83
C SER A 272 -20.64 -1.87 -37.98
N LEU A 273 -19.88 -2.95 -38.26
CA LEU A 273 -20.26 -3.95 -39.27
C LEU A 273 -21.60 -4.63 -38.95
N ARG A 274 -22.03 -4.68 -37.71
CA ARG A 274 -23.34 -5.22 -37.33
C ARG A 274 -24.45 -4.27 -37.74
N GLU A 275 -24.32 -3.00 -37.41
CA GLU A 275 -25.30 -1.96 -37.75
C GLU A 275 -25.41 -1.81 -39.26
N LEU A 276 -24.31 -1.85 -40.01
CA LEU A 276 -24.38 -1.90 -41.48
C LEU A 276 -25.14 -3.11 -42.00
N GLY A 277 -24.96 -4.28 -41.39
CA GLY A 277 -25.70 -5.48 -41.75
C GLY A 277 -27.21 -5.37 -41.51
N GLU A 278 -27.57 -4.70 -40.46
CA GLU A 278 -29.01 -4.42 -40.14
C GLU A 278 -29.65 -3.45 -41.16
N MET A 279 -28.85 -2.59 -41.80
CA MET A 279 -29.32 -1.66 -42.87
C MET A 279 -29.37 -2.30 -44.26
N MET A 280 -28.78 -3.49 -44.46
CA MET A 280 -28.86 -4.20 -45.73
C MET A 280 -30.25 -4.77 -45.96
N ASN A 281 -30.65 -4.92 -47.23
CA ASN A 281 -31.89 -5.56 -47.62
C ASN A 281 -31.65 -6.69 -48.63
N PRO A 282 -31.80 -7.98 -48.22
CA PRO A 282 -32.17 -8.45 -46.87
C PRO A 282 -31.06 -8.20 -45.82
N PRO A 283 -31.42 -8.12 -44.53
CA PRO A 283 -30.45 -7.92 -43.45
C PRO A 283 -29.38 -8.99 -43.38
N MET A 284 -28.12 -8.58 -43.08
CA MET A 284 -26.97 -9.46 -43.04
C MET A 284 -26.41 -9.60 -41.64
N SER A 285 -25.86 -10.79 -41.33
CA SER A 285 -25.07 -10.96 -40.10
C SER A 285 -23.74 -10.22 -40.18
N LYS A 286 -23.16 -9.86 -39.01
CA LYS A 286 -21.81 -9.25 -38.93
C LYS A 286 -20.75 -10.05 -39.71
N SER A 287 -20.81 -11.38 -39.67
CA SER A 287 -19.83 -12.25 -40.36
C SER A 287 -19.99 -12.17 -41.89
N MET A 288 -21.23 -12.05 -42.39
CA MET A 288 -21.47 -11.84 -43.82
C MET A 288 -20.96 -10.47 -44.27
N VAL A 289 -21.26 -9.41 -43.53
CA VAL A 289 -20.72 -8.08 -43.84
C VAL A 289 -19.20 -8.08 -43.82
N TYR A 290 -18.58 -8.70 -42.80
CA TYR A 290 -17.13 -8.84 -42.73
C TYR A 290 -16.54 -9.55 -43.99
N SER A 291 -17.15 -10.62 -44.40
CA SER A 291 -16.72 -11.38 -45.65
C SER A 291 -16.83 -10.49 -46.90
N ARG A 292 -17.92 -9.70 -47.03
CA ARG A 292 -18.12 -8.79 -48.17
C ARG A 292 -17.15 -7.60 -48.16
N ILE A 293 -16.93 -6.99 -47.01
CA ILE A 293 -15.94 -5.93 -46.84
C ILE A 293 -14.52 -6.46 -47.19
N ARG A 294 -14.18 -7.67 -46.78
CA ARG A 294 -12.92 -8.29 -47.15
C ARG A 294 -12.78 -8.47 -48.66
N LYS A 295 -13.85 -8.89 -49.35
CA LYS A 295 -13.86 -9.01 -50.82
C LYS A 295 -13.62 -7.67 -51.51
N LEU A 296 -14.22 -6.58 -50.97
CA LEU A 296 -13.94 -5.21 -51.47
C LEU A 296 -12.48 -4.79 -51.29
N ILE A 297 -11.87 -5.07 -50.11
CA ILE A 297 -10.46 -4.78 -49.85
C ILE A 297 -9.55 -5.56 -50.82
N GLU A 298 -9.79 -6.89 -51.00
CA GLU A 298 -9.00 -7.72 -51.89
C GLU A 298 -9.15 -7.27 -53.34
N THR A 299 -10.34 -6.82 -53.77
CA THR A 299 -10.56 -6.23 -55.10
C THR A 299 -9.76 -4.95 -55.30
N ALA A 300 -9.77 -4.04 -54.31
CA ALA A 300 -8.99 -2.78 -54.37
C ALA A 300 -7.47 -3.08 -54.46
N GLU A 301 -6.97 -3.95 -53.64
CA GLU A 301 -5.56 -4.37 -53.64
C GLU A 301 -5.15 -4.92 -55.00
N SER A 302 -5.97 -5.75 -55.65
CA SER A 302 -5.70 -6.28 -56.99
C SER A 302 -5.72 -5.22 -58.10
N LEU A 303 -6.56 -4.19 -57.98
CA LEU A 303 -6.62 -3.06 -58.91
C LEU A 303 -5.42 -2.12 -58.77
N GLU A 304 -4.90 -1.94 -57.55
CA GLU A 304 -3.68 -1.14 -57.32
C GLU A 304 -2.42 -1.86 -57.87
N GLU A 305 -2.35 -3.19 -57.76
CA GLU A 305 -1.25 -3.99 -58.32
C GLU A 305 -1.22 -3.92 -59.85
N ARG A 306 -2.41 -4.05 -60.50
CA ARG A 306 -2.52 -3.97 -61.96
C ARG A 306 -2.19 -2.58 -62.55
N GLY A 307 -2.33 -1.54 -61.76
CA GLY A 307 -1.98 -0.16 -62.17
C GLY A 307 -0.48 0.19 -62.04
N LYS A 308 0.31 -0.71 -61.45
CA LYS A 308 1.77 -0.53 -61.29
C LYS A 308 2.60 -1.27 -62.37
N ASN A 309 1.97 -2.10 -63.18
CA ASN A 309 2.56 -2.76 -64.37
C ASN A 309 2.13 -2.06 -65.65
#